data_63591c0162558ab728914d97a04a2abf
#
_entry.id   63591c0162558ab728914d97a04a2abf
#
_cell.length_a   1.000
_cell.length_b   1.000
_cell.length_c   1.000
_cell.angle_alpha   90.00
_cell.angle_beta   90.00
_cell.angle_gamma   90.00
#
_symmetry.space_group_name_H-M   'P 1'
#
loop_
_entity.id
_entity.type
_entity.pdbx_description
1 polymer ?
#
loop_
_entity_poly.entity_id
_entity_poly.type
_entity_poly.pdbx_seq_one_letter_code
_entity_poly.pdbx_strand_id
1 'polypeptide(L)'
;VKTLDTLNAEILERARTRPAGSGTVAALDAGVHAIGKKVVEEAAELWMAAEHEDEDRTAEEASQLLYHVLVLLAARGVDLERVYAHL
;
A
#
# COMPACT_ATOMS: atom_id res chain seq x y z
N VAL A 1 13.74 9.98 -6.56
CA VAL A 1 12.29 9.68 -6.50
C VAL A 1 12.08 8.20 -6.19
N LYS A 2 11.26 7.94 -5.20
CA LYS A 2 10.91 6.57 -4.83
C LYS A 2 9.96 5.98 -5.86
N THR A 3 10.27 4.79 -6.36
CA THR A 3 9.41 4.06 -7.30
C THR A 3 8.55 3.06 -6.54
N LEU A 4 7.59 2.45 -7.23
CA LEU A 4 6.76 1.41 -6.67
C LEU A 4 7.61 0.19 -6.26
N ASP A 5 8.61 -0.15 -7.07
CA ASP A 5 9.54 -1.25 -6.73
C ASP A 5 10.33 -0.95 -5.47
N THR A 6 10.82 0.27 -5.32
CA THR A 6 11.56 0.69 -4.12
C THR A 6 10.67 0.63 -2.88
N LEU A 7 9.45 1.13 -2.98
CA LEU A 7 8.49 1.09 -1.88
C LEU A 7 8.19 -0.35 -1.48
N ASN A 8 7.98 -1.22 -2.47
CA ASN A 8 7.73 -2.63 -2.22
C ASN A 8 8.91 -3.29 -1.50
N ALA A 9 10.13 -2.99 -1.93
CA ALA A 9 11.34 -3.50 -1.28
C ALA A 9 11.43 -3.05 0.19
N GLU A 10 11.08 -1.80 0.48
CA GLU A 10 11.06 -1.28 1.85
C GLU A 10 10.02 -2.01 2.72
N ILE A 11 8.84 -2.25 2.17
CA ILE A 11 7.79 -2.98 2.88
C ILE A 11 8.24 -4.40 3.22
N LEU A 12 8.84 -5.10 2.25
CA LEU A 12 9.35 -6.45 2.45
C LEU A 12 10.49 -6.48 3.48
N GLU A 13 11.36 -5.47 3.46
CA GLU A 13 12.43 -5.35 4.44
C GLU A 13 11.88 -5.15 5.85
N ARG A 14 10.85 -4.33 6.02
CA ARG A 14 10.19 -4.16 7.32
C ARG A 14 9.48 -5.42 7.78
N ALA A 15 8.91 -6.18 6.86
CA ALA A 15 8.32 -7.47 7.18
C ALA A 15 9.37 -8.44 7.73
N ARG A 16 10.60 -8.38 7.18
CA ARG A 16 11.71 -9.24 7.58
C ARG A 16 12.34 -8.81 8.92
N THR A 17 12.64 -7.51 9.07
CA THR A 17 13.35 -6.99 10.23
C THR A 17 12.45 -6.63 11.41
N ARG A 18 11.20 -6.33 11.14
CA ARG A 18 10.16 -6.02 12.12
C ARG A 18 10.58 -4.92 13.11
N PRO A 19 10.97 -3.73 12.62
CA PRO A 19 11.41 -2.66 13.52
C PRO A 19 10.29 -2.22 14.47
N ALA A 20 10.65 -1.92 15.71
CA ALA A 20 9.71 -1.46 16.72
C ALA A 20 9.03 -0.16 16.27
N GLY A 21 7.73 -0.05 16.48
CA GLY A 21 6.95 1.14 16.14
C GLY A 21 6.61 1.29 14.66
N SER A 22 6.93 0.29 13.83
CA SER A 22 6.61 0.33 12.40
C SER A 22 5.12 0.15 12.15
N GLY A 23 4.50 1.11 11.44
CA GLY A 23 3.12 0.99 11.00
C GLY A 23 2.91 -0.16 10.02
N THR A 24 3.91 -0.45 9.18
CA THR A 24 3.87 -1.57 8.24
C THR A 24 3.81 -2.90 8.98
N VAL A 25 4.64 -3.07 10.01
CA VAL A 25 4.63 -4.30 10.83
C VAL A 25 3.27 -4.45 11.52
N ALA A 26 2.74 -3.38 12.10
CA ALA A 26 1.42 -3.42 12.74
C ALA A 26 0.32 -3.82 11.76
N ALA A 27 0.36 -3.30 10.54
CA ALA A 27 -0.61 -3.65 9.50
C ALA A 27 -0.50 -5.12 9.11
N LEU A 28 0.71 -5.62 8.91
CA LEU A 28 0.94 -7.03 8.58
C LEU A 28 0.43 -7.95 9.67
N ASP A 29 0.66 -7.58 10.93
CA ASP A 29 0.18 -8.35 12.09
C ASP A 29 -1.34 -8.35 12.20
N ALA A 30 -1.99 -7.26 11.77
CA ALA A 30 -3.45 -7.17 11.77
C ALA A 30 -4.10 -8.10 10.74
N GLY A 31 -3.39 -8.42 9.67
CA GLY A 31 -3.80 -9.43 8.70
C GLY A 31 -4.52 -8.90 7.47
N VAL A 32 -4.74 -9.81 6.53
CA VAL A 32 -5.29 -9.53 5.20
C VAL A 32 -6.65 -8.80 5.26
N HIS A 33 -7.54 -9.24 6.15
CA HIS A 33 -8.87 -8.61 6.24
C HIS A 33 -8.80 -7.14 6.63
N ALA A 34 -8.02 -6.84 7.67
CA ALA A 34 -7.86 -5.46 8.15
C ALA A 34 -7.18 -4.58 7.09
N ILE A 35 -6.16 -5.11 6.41
CA ILE A 35 -5.48 -4.41 5.32
C ILE A 35 -6.46 -4.16 4.17
N GLY A 36 -7.29 -5.15 3.83
CA GLY A 36 -8.29 -5.02 2.78
C GLY A 36 -9.28 -3.89 3.05
N LYS A 37 -9.70 -3.74 4.30
CA LYS A 37 -10.58 -2.62 4.69
C LYS A 37 -9.88 -1.28 4.45
N LYS A 38 -8.59 -1.18 4.76
CA LYS A 38 -7.81 0.04 4.48
C LYS A 38 -7.72 0.32 2.98
N VAL A 39 -7.54 -0.71 2.16
CA VAL A 39 -7.51 -0.55 0.70
C VAL A 39 -8.82 0.06 0.21
N VAL A 40 -9.95 -0.42 0.70
CA VAL A 40 -11.26 0.13 0.32
C VAL A 40 -11.41 1.59 0.77
N GLU A 41 -10.99 1.90 1.99
CA GLU A 41 -11.05 3.27 2.52
C GLU A 41 -10.19 4.23 1.68
N GLU A 42 -8.96 3.82 1.36
CA GLU A 42 -8.06 4.66 0.57
C GLU A 42 -8.54 4.80 -0.87
N ALA A 43 -9.15 3.76 -1.44
CA ALA A 43 -9.74 3.85 -2.77
C ALA A 43 -10.88 4.87 -2.80
N ALA A 44 -11.71 4.89 -1.77
CA ALA A 44 -12.80 5.86 -1.65
C ALA A 44 -12.25 7.29 -1.51
N GLU A 45 -11.20 7.47 -0.70
CA GLU A 45 -10.56 8.79 -0.54
C GLU A 45 -9.94 9.29 -1.84
N LEU A 46 -9.31 8.40 -2.60
CA LEU A 46 -8.77 8.76 -3.92
C LEU A 46 -9.89 9.21 -4.86
N TRP A 47 -10.96 8.45 -4.91
CA TRP A 47 -12.12 8.79 -5.75
C TRP A 47 -12.68 10.17 -5.39
N MET A 48 -12.90 10.42 -4.10
CA MET A 48 -13.43 11.70 -3.63
C MET A 48 -12.48 12.85 -3.92
N ALA A 49 -11.17 12.64 -3.75
CA ALA A 49 -10.18 13.65 -4.09
C ALA A 49 -10.19 13.96 -5.59
N ALA A 50 -10.30 12.94 -6.42
CA ALA A 50 -10.34 13.12 -7.88
C ALA A 50 -11.56 13.94 -8.33
N GLU A 51 -12.70 13.78 -7.63
CA GLU A 51 -13.90 14.53 -7.98
C GLU A 51 -13.95 15.94 -7.40
N HIS A 52 -13.34 16.18 -6.24
CA HIS A 52 -13.59 17.41 -5.47
C HIS A 52 -12.35 18.19 -5.05
N GLU A 53 -11.16 17.64 -5.21
CA GLU A 53 -9.94 18.28 -4.75
C GLU A 53 -8.97 18.51 -5.91
N ASP A 54 -7.80 19.09 -5.62
CA ASP A 54 -6.83 19.41 -6.67
C ASP A 54 -5.96 18.19 -7.05
N GLU A 55 -5.11 18.39 -8.05
CA GLU A 55 -4.25 17.34 -8.59
C GLU A 55 -3.28 16.79 -7.54
N ASP A 56 -2.73 17.68 -6.70
CA ASP A 56 -1.76 17.27 -5.69
C ASP A 56 -2.40 16.37 -4.63
N ARG A 57 -3.59 16.74 -4.17
CA ARG A 57 -4.33 15.92 -3.21
C ARG A 57 -4.73 14.57 -3.82
N THR A 58 -5.13 14.57 -5.08
CA THR A 58 -5.46 13.34 -5.79
C THR A 58 -4.24 12.43 -5.88
N ALA A 59 -3.07 12.98 -6.23
CA ALA A 59 -1.82 12.23 -6.28
C ALA A 59 -1.43 11.67 -4.90
N GLU A 60 -1.60 12.46 -3.85
CA GLU A 60 -1.32 12.03 -2.49
C GLU A 60 -2.20 10.84 -2.09
N GLU A 61 -3.49 10.91 -2.36
CA GLU A 61 -4.41 9.82 -2.04
C GLU A 61 -4.12 8.57 -2.87
N ALA A 62 -3.71 8.75 -4.14
CA ALA A 62 -3.27 7.63 -4.97
C ALA A 62 -2.06 6.94 -4.36
N SER A 63 -1.09 7.70 -3.84
CA SER A 63 0.10 7.13 -3.21
C SER A 63 -0.25 6.32 -1.95
N GLN A 64 -1.22 6.78 -1.17
CA GLN A 64 -1.68 6.07 0.01
C GLN A 64 -2.35 4.74 -0.37
N LEU A 65 -3.16 4.75 -1.42
CA LEU A 65 -3.78 3.54 -1.92
C LEU A 65 -2.74 2.52 -2.38
N LEU A 66 -1.76 2.98 -3.17
CA LEU A 66 -0.69 2.11 -3.66
C LEU A 66 0.10 1.46 -2.52
N TYR A 67 0.40 2.24 -1.48
CA TYR A 67 1.07 1.71 -0.29
C TYR A 67 0.26 0.56 0.32
N HIS A 68 -1.03 0.76 0.55
CA HIS A 68 -1.86 -0.26 1.18
C HIS A 68 -2.05 -1.49 0.29
N VAL A 69 -2.10 -1.32 -1.03
CA VAL A 69 -2.12 -2.43 -1.97
C VAL A 69 -0.86 -3.27 -1.85
N LEU A 70 0.31 -2.62 -1.77
CA LEU A 70 1.59 -3.34 -1.62
C LEU A 70 1.67 -4.08 -0.29
N VAL A 71 1.16 -3.48 0.78
CA VAL A 71 1.10 -4.14 2.10
C VAL A 71 0.20 -5.37 2.03
N LEU A 72 -0.94 -5.27 1.34
CA LEU A 72 -1.85 -6.41 1.15
C LEU A 72 -1.17 -7.55 0.39
N LEU A 73 -0.46 -7.23 -0.69
CA LEU A 73 0.29 -8.23 -1.45
C LEU A 73 1.35 -8.90 -0.58
N ALA A 74 2.08 -8.12 0.21
CA ALA A 74 3.09 -8.65 1.13
C ALA A 74 2.46 -9.60 2.15
N ALA A 75 1.32 -9.21 2.72
CA ALA A 75 0.62 -10.03 3.70
C ALA A 75 0.14 -11.35 3.10
N ARG A 76 -0.25 -11.34 1.83
CA ARG A 76 -0.72 -12.54 1.10
C ARG A 76 0.45 -13.35 0.53
N GLY A 77 1.66 -12.79 0.51
CA GLY A 77 2.83 -13.46 -0.06
C GLY A 77 2.87 -13.45 -1.59
N VAL A 78 2.32 -12.42 -2.20
CA VAL A 78 2.31 -12.28 -3.67
C VAL A 78 3.38 -11.26 -4.07
N ASP A 79 4.32 -11.68 -4.90
CA ASP A 79 5.38 -10.81 -5.40
C ASP A 79 4.84 -9.79 -6.41
N LEU A 80 5.40 -8.57 -6.36
CA LEU A 80 5.01 -7.51 -7.28
C LEU A 80 5.24 -7.91 -8.75
N GLU A 81 6.26 -8.73 -9.01
CA GLU A 81 6.52 -9.26 -10.35
C GLU A 81 5.32 -10.03 -10.91
N ARG A 82 4.59 -10.73 -10.07
CA ARG A 82 3.38 -11.43 -10.50
C ARG A 82 2.29 -10.48 -10.96
N VAL A 83 2.20 -9.31 -10.31
CA VAL A 83 1.26 -8.27 -10.72
C VAL A 83 1.66 -7.74 -12.11
N TYR A 84 2.94 -7.42 -12.28
CA TYR A 84 3.46 -6.93 -13.55
C TYR A 84 3.21 -7.93 -14.69
N ALA A 85 3.31 -9.22 -14.40
CA ALA A 85 3.10 -10.26 -15.40
C ALA A 85 1.66 -10.23 -15.98
N HIS A 86 0.70 -9.68 -15.26
CA HIS A 86 -0.69 -9.56 -15.73
C HIS A 86 -0.96 -8.22 -16.45
N LEU A 87 -0.03 -7.30 -16.44
CA LEU A 87 -0.19 -6.02 -17.13
C LEU A 87 0.26 -6.12 -18.57
#